data_4185d25cc9d334effabd1cb8609b5186
#
_entry.id   4185d25cc9d334effabd1cb8609b5186
#
_cell.length_a   1.000
_cell.length_b   1.000
_cell.length_c   1.000
_cell.angle_alpha   90.00
_cell.angle_beta   90.00
_cell.angle_gamma   90.00
#
_symmetry.space_group_name_H-M   'P 1'
#
loop_
_entity.id
_entity.type
_entity.pdbx_description
1 polymer ?
#
loop_
_entity_poly.entity_id
_entity_poly.type
_entity_poly.pdbx_seq_one_letter_code
_entity_poly.pdbx_strand_id
1 'polypeptide(L)'
;MTAEIISVGTELLLGNILNTNAQYLSRELAALGITVQRESTIGDNHSRLADFVNEAKQRCDLLVFTGGLGPTADDLTKETVASCYGDTLAFDAKEWDKIVAYFTRTGRTVTPNNRKQAMVPVHGRKVVNRHGTAPGAWFEQDGRCAVLMPGVPHEMKAMWQEEVRPLLLARQNCALHSLTLRVLGGESNLEYQVRDLLENANPTAAIYCKTGECEIRITARAKTDTEAETMCRAYAKKFYDLLGDAVYDEDVAGLEETVVHTLQRKGLTLATAESCTGGMIAQRITNVSGASEVFGYGFVTYWEQAKAKLVGVDPAVIEQYNVVSAPVAAQMALGAAQAAGADIGISVTGVAGPTGGDAVRPVGTVYLGAARGDTVYVEKLFVSRPDRALIRARAAQEALVLALRRAQDKVPAATKPLAAADCRDAAALEALNAAFLAE
;
A
#
# COMPACT_ATOMS: atom_id res chain seq x y z
N MET A 1 19.80 9.45 16.21
CA MET A 1 20.07 10.22 14.95
C MET A 1 18.79 10.84 14.48
N THR A 2 18.85 12.12 14.14
CA THR A 2 17.73 12.89 13.56
C THR A 2 17.99 13.17 12.10
N ALA A 3 16.93 13.20 11.28
CA ALA A 3 17.04 13.43 9.85
C ALA A 3 16.03 14.48 9.34
N GLU A 4 16.36 15.12 8.21
CA GLU A 4 15.45 15.92 7.41
C GLU A 4 15.48 15.42 5.96
N ILE A 5 14.30 15.22 5.35
CA ILE A 5 14.17 14.82 3.95
C ILE A 5 13.95 16.06 3.10
N ILE A 6 14.76 16.21 2.05
CA ILE A 6 14.70 17.35 1.15
C ILE A 6 14.45 16.85 -0.28
N SER A 7 13.28 17.17 -0.79
CA SER A 7 12.92 16.89 -2.18
C SER A 7 13.21 18.13 -3.04
N VAL A 8 14.05 17.95 -4.05
CA VAL A 8 14.42 19.04 -4.97
C VAL A 8 13.70 18.83 -6.30
N GLY A 9 12.86 19.78 -6.70
CA GLY A 9 12.11 19.75 -7.94
C GLY A 9 10.97 20.76 -7.94
N THR A 10 10.94 21.62 -8.94
CA THR A 10 9.92 22.65 -9.10
C THR A 10 8.54 22.03 -9.39
N GLU A 11 8.47 20.88 -10.08
CA GLU A 11 7.23 20.14 -10.37
C GLU A 11 6.51 19.64 -9.11
N LEU A 12 7.27 19.36 -8.04
CA LEU A 12 6.71 19.02 -6.73
C LEU A 12 6.03 20.21 -6.06
N LEU A 13 6.68 21.41 -6.13
CA LEU A 13 6.12 22.64 -5.59
C LEU A 13 4.85 23.07 -6.32
N LEU A 14 4.78 22.82 -7.62
CA LEU A 14 3.61 23.12 -8.45
C LEU A 14 2.47 22.09 -8.28
N GLY A 15 2.72 21.01 -7.55
CA GLY A 15 1.72 19.93 -7.34
C GLY A 15 1.45 19.07 -8.57
N ASN A 16 2.34 19.10 -9.57
CA ASN A 16 2.19 18.32 -10.80
C ASN A 16 2.36 16.83 -10.56
N ILE A 17 3.15 16.45 -9.55
CA ILE A 17 3.39 15.06 -9.15
C ILE A 17 3.33 14.93 -7.62
N LEU A 18 3.00 13.72 -7.15
CA LEU A 18 3.03 13.38 -5.73
C LEU A 18 4.45 13.08 -5.26
N ASN A 19 4.81 13.56 -4.07
CA ASN A 19 6.10 13.29 -3.45
C ASN A 19 6.17 11.88 -2.83
N THR A 20 6.16 10.86 -3.67
CA THR A 20 6.24 9.45 -3.23
C THR A 20 7.62 9.06 -2.70
N ASN A 21 8.67 9.79 -3.08
CA ASN A 21 10.02 9.58 -2.58
C ASN A 21 10.13 9.94 -1.10
N ALA A 22 9.63 11.10 -0.69
CA ALA A 22 9.63 11.50 0.71
C ALA A 22 8.86 10.50 1.58
N GLN A 23 7.67 10.07 1.14
CA GLN A 23 6.89 9.05 1.83
C GLN A 23 7.70 7.74 2.02
N TYR A 24 8.38 7.27 0.98
CA TYR A 24 9.21 6.07 1.04
C TYR A 24 10.36 6.25 2.02
N LEU A 25 11.12 7.35 1.89
CA LEU A 25 12.29 7.64 2.74
C LEU A 25 11.90 7.81 4.21
N SER A 26 10.75 8.43 4.51
CA SER A 26 10.23 8.56 5.87
C SER A 26 9.98 7.19 6.51
N ARG A 27 9.39 6.25 5.75
CA ARG A 27 9.18 4.88 6.22
C ARG A 27 10.49 4.13 6.46
N GLU A 28 11.43 4.26 5.55
CA GLU A 28 12.72 3.61 5.62
C GLU A 28 13.58 4.15 6.79
N LEU A 29 13.62 5.47 6.98
CA LEU A 29 14.32 6.11 8.10
C LEU A 29 13.68 5.71 9.43
N ALA A 30 12.37 5.69 9.53
CA ALA A 30 11.67 5.21 10.73
C ALA A 30 11.98 3.74 11.02
N ALA A 31 12.07 2.88 9.97
CA ALA A 31 12.48 1.49 10.11
C ALA A 31 13.93 1.35 10.62
N LEU A 32 14.77 2.34 10.38
CA LEU A 32 16.12 2.44 10.92
C LEU A 32 16.17 3.13 12.32
N GLY A 33 15.02 3.49 12.91
CA GLY A 33 14.95 4.23 14.17
C GLY A 33 15.57 5.63 14.08
N ILE A 34 15.63 6.20 12.89
CA ILE A 34 16.06 7.57 12.64
C ILE A 34 14.82 8.46 12.64
N THR A 35 14.80 9.45 13.54
CA THR A 35 13.66 10.36 13.67
C THR A 35 13.69 11.40 12.55
N VAL A 36 12.73 11.36 11.64
CA VAL A 36 12.53 12.41 10.65
C VAL A 36 11.85 13.60 11.34
N GLN A 37 12.55 14.72 11.40
CA GLN A 37 12.03 15.96 12.02
C GLN A 37 11.25 16.82 11.06
N ARG A 38 11.61 16.80 9.76
CA ARG A 38 10.98 17.60 8.71
C ARG A 38 11.05 16.90 7.35
N GLU A 39 10.06 17.19 6.55
CA GLU A 39 10.06 17.00 5.10
C GLU A 39 9.93 18.36 4.44
N SER A 40 10.83 18.66 3.51
CA SER A 40 10.87 19.94 2.81
C SER A 40 10.97 19.74 1.32
N THR A 41 10.29 20.62 0.56
CA THR A 41 10.40 20.63 -0.90
C THR A 41 10.97 21.97 -1.33
N ILE A 42 12.03 21.94 -2.13
CA ILE A 42 12.77 23.11 -2.61
C ILE A 42 12.74 23.10 -4.15
N GLY A 43 12.47 24.26 -4.76
CA GLY A 43 12.61 24.39 -6.21
C GLY A 43 14.06 24.49 -6.65
N ASP A 44 14.30 24.26 -7.92
CA ASP A 44 15.63 24.21 -8.57
C ASP A 44 16.27 25.61 -8.62
N ASN A 45 16.79 26.07 -7.50
CA ASN A 45 17.46 27.36 -7.35
C ASN A 45 18.63 27.26 -6.38
N HIS A 46 19.82 27.60 -6.84
CA HIS A 46 21.09 27.44 -6.13
C HIS A 46 21.09 28.18 -4.77
N SER A 47 20.76 29.47 -4.74
CA SER A 47 20.85 30.25 -3.49
C SER A 47 19.83 29.78 -2.44
N ARG A 48 18.59 29.54 -2.83
CA ARG A 48 17.55 29.02 -1.92
C ARG A 48 17.93 27.66 -1.34
N LEU A 49 18.49 26.78 -2.19
CA LEU A 49 18.92 25.46 -1.76
C LEU A 49 20.12 25.57 -0.81
N ALA A 50 21.10 26.42 -1.10
CA ALA A 50 22.27 26.63 -0.25
C ALA A 50 21.88 27.20 1.13
N ASP A 51 21.02 28.22 1.16
CA ASP A 51 20.53 28.81 2.42
C ASP A 51 19.80 27.75 3.25
N PHE A 52 18.93 26.97 2.61
CA PHE A 52 18.19 25.90 3.26
C PHE A 52 19.12 24.80 3.83
N VAL A 53 20.11 24.35 3.05
CA VAL A 53 21.09 23.34 3.49
C VAL A 53 21.87 23.83 4.70
N ASN A 54 22.35 25.07 4.67
CA ASN A 54 23.10 25.65 5.80
C ASN A 54 22.27 25.75 7.07
N GLU A 55 20.99 26.07 6.95
CA GLU A 55 20.05 26.02 8.07
C GLU A 55 19.78 24.59 8.57
N ALA A 56 19.46 23.68 7.65
CA ALA A 56 19.11 22.30 7.96
C ALA A 56 20.26 21.55 8.65
N LYS A 57 21.50 21.79 8.23
CA LYS A 57 22.72 21.27 8.90
C LYS A 57 22.80 21.64 10.39
N GLN A 58 22.17 22.71 10.84
CA GLN A 58 22.21 23.10 12.26
C GLN A 58 21.22 22.30 13.12
N ARG A 59 20.17 21.74 12.48
CA ARG A 59 19.02 21.14 13.16
C ARG A 59 19.09 19.62 13.32
N CYS A 60 19.74 18.92 12.39
CA CYS A 60 19.73 17.45 12.38
C CYS A 60 21.07 16.84 11.98
N ASP A 61 21.21 15.56 12.23
CA ASP A 61 22.43 14.79 12.01
C ASP A 61 22.58 14.36 10.54
N LEU A 62 21.46 14.17 9.84
CA LEU A 62 21.41 13.62 8.49
C LEU A 62 20.44 14.39 7.61
N LEU A 63 20.90 14.87 6.45
CA LEU A 63 20.08 15.40 5.37
C LEU A 63 19.95 14.37 4.25
N VAL A 64 18.72 14.03 3.88
CA VAL A 64 18.42 13.03 2.82
C VAL A 64 17.78 13.74 1.65
N PHE A 65 18.53 13.88 0.54
CA PHE A 65 18.05 14.56 -0.66
C PHE A 65 17.53 13.56 -1.69
N THR A 66 16.48 13.97 -2.41
CA THR A 66 16.01 13.30 -3.62
C THR A 66 15.68 14.33 -4.69
N GLY A 67 16.25 14.18 -5.89
CA GLY A 67 16.06 15.08 -7.03
C GLY A 67 17.24 15.99 -7.33
N GLY A 68 17.19 16.67 -8.48
CA GLY A 68 18.19 17.64 -8.94
C GLY A 68 19.57 17.07 -9.26
N LEU A 69 19.66 15.77 -9.66
CA LEU A 69 20.91 15.10 -10.06
C LEU A 69 21.00 14.83 -11.58
N GLY A 70 20.05 15.30 -12.35
CA GLY A 70 19.99 15.11 -13.80
C GLY A 70 21.04 15.91 -14.57
N PRO A 71 20.96 15.89 -15.91
CA PRO A 71 21.92 16.55 -16.77
C PRO A 71 21.55 18.00 -17.12
N THR A 72 20.40 18.49 -16.70
CA THR A 72 19.89 19.80 -17.11
C THR A 72 20.54 20.95 -16.32
N ALA A 73 20.39 22.17 -16.77
CA ALA A 73 21.04 23.32 -16.13
C ALA A 73 20.47 23.63 -14.73
N ASP A 74 19.23 23.25 -14.49
CA ASP A 74 18.51 23.38 -13.23
C ASP A 74 18.78 22.23 -12.22
N ASP A 75 19.42 21.14 -12.64
CA ASP A 75 19.88 20.07 -11.73
C ASP A 75 21.12 20.53 -10.94
N LEU A 76 20.94 21.28 -9.86
CA LEU A 76 22.00 21.96 -9.11
C LEU A 76 22.28 21.35 -7.72
N THR A 77 21.61 20.27 -7.36
CA THR A 77 21.65 19.72 -5.99
C THR A 77 23.06 19.29 -5.58
N LYS A 78 23.76 18.57 -6.45
CA LYS A 78 25.08 18.00 -6.12
C LYS A 78 26.13 19.08 -5.88
N GLU A 79 26.21 20.06 -6.75
CA GLU A 79 27.15 21.18 -6.66
C GLU A 79 26.86 22.07 -5.44
N THR A 80 25.59 22.36 -5.20
CA THR A 80 25.17 23.19 -4.08
C THR A 80 25.49 22.53 -2.74
N VAL A 81 25.11 21.26 -2.59
CA VAL A 81 25.38 20.53 -1.32
C VAL A 81 26.85 20.30 -1.10
N ALA A 82 27.64 19.96 -2.15
CA ALA A 82 29.08 19.86 -2.06
C ALA A 82 29.72 21.13 -1.47
N SER A 83 29.34 22.29 -2.03
CA SER A 83 29.82 23.60 -1.54
C SER A 83 29.45 23.85 -0.08
N CYS A 84 28.20 23.53 0.33
CA CYS A 84 27.75 23.68 1.72
C CYS A 84 28.47 22.76 2.71
N TYR A 85 29.04 21.65 2.23
CA TYR A 85 29.84 20.70 3.03
C TYR A 85 31.36 20.89 2.85
N GLY A 86 31.79 21.98 2.21
CA GLY A 86 33.22 22.28 1.99
C GLY A 86 33.92 21.30 1.06
N ASP A 87 33.16 20.61 0.19
CA ASP A 87 33.66 19.67 -0.79
C ASP A 87 33.57 20.26 -2.22
N THR A 88 34.27 19.62 -3.13
CA THR A 88 34.25 19.92 -4.57
C THR A 88 33.93 18.65 -5.36
N LEU A 89 33.57 18.84 -6.63
CA LEU A 89 33.26 17.72 -7.51
C LEU A 89 34.35 17.55 -8.57
N ALA A 90 34.72 16.30 -8.83
CA ALA A 90 35.66 15.92 -9.88
C ALA A 90 34.98 15.01 -10.90
N PHE A 91 35.48 15.06 -12.16
CA PHE A 91 34.99 14.17 -13.21
C PHE A 91 35.52 12.74 -13.01
N ASP A 92 34.59 11.78 -12.99
CA ASP A 92 34.86 10.35 -12.89
C ASP A 92 34.68 9.70 -14.27
N ALA A 93 35.82 9.31 -14.93
CA ALA A 93 35.80 8.68 -16.24
C ALA A 93 35.04 7.34 -16.24
N LYS A 94 35.10 6.58 -15.12
CA LYS A 94 34.39 5.30 -15.01
C LYS A 94 32.89 5.48 -14.97
N GLU A 95 32.40 6.53 -14.28
CA GLU A 95 30.99 6.86 -14.29
C GLU A 95 30.56 7.38 -15.66
N TRP A 96 31.38 8.15 -16.34
CA TRP A 96 31.12 8.56 -17.72
C TRP A 96 30.99 7.37 -18.67
N ASP A 97 31.86 6.39 -18.58
CA ASP A 97 31.78 5.18 -19.39
C ASP A 97 30.51 4.39 -19.15
N LYS A 98 30.05 4.32 -17.88
CA LYS A 98 28.76 3.70 -17.54
C LYS A 98 27.57 4.46 -18.14
N ILE A 99 27.60 5.80 -18.08
CA ILE A 99 26.56 6.64 -18.69
C ILE A 99 26.48 6.39 -20.19
N VAL A 100 27.63 6.40 -20.89
CA VAL A 100 27.70 6.12 -22.31
C VAL A 100 27.16 4.71 -22.63
N ALA A 101 27.57 3.71 -21.86
CA ALA A 101 27.10 2.33 -22.04
C ALA A 101 25.58 2.20 -21.82
N TYR A 102 25.04 2.90 -20.83
CA TYR A 102 23.59 2.94 -20.58
C TYR A 102 22.82 3.53 -21.77
N PHE A 103 23.26 4.67 -22.30
CA PHE A 103 22.63 5.31 -23.45
C PHE A 103 22.71 4.43 -24.70
N THR A 104 23.87 3.83 -24.95
CA THR A 104 24.07 2.89 -26.08
C THR A 104 23.12 1.70 -25.99
N ARG A 105 23.02 1.06 -24.82
CA ARG A 105 22.12 -0.07 -24.58
C ARG A 105 20.65 0.28 -24.76
N THR A 106 20.26 1.50 -24.42
CA THR A 106 18.86 1.97 -24.54
C THR A 106 18.54 2.61 -25.90
N GLY A 107 19.49 2.60 -26.85
CA GLY A 107 19.32 3.19 -28.18
C GLY A 107 19.20 4.72 -28.18
N ARG A 108 19.70 5.39 -27.13
CA ARG A 108 19.65 6.85 -26.98
C ARG A 108 21.02 7.45 -27.23
N THR A 109 21.06 8.72 -27.62
CA THR A 109 22.32 9.45 -27.83
C THR A 109 22.70 10.19 -26.56
N VAL A 110 23.95 10.01 -26.13
CA VAL A 110 24.56 10.80 -25.05
C VAL A 110 24.83 12.21 -25.54
N THR A 111 24.53 13.20 -24.73
CA THR A 111 24.73 14.62 -25.05
C THR A 111 25.79 15.23 -24.11
N PRO A 112 26.44 16.35 -24.48
CA PRO A 112 27.55 16.93 -23.69
C PRO A 112 27.12 17.32 -22.26
N ASN A 113 25.86 17.67 -22.01
CA ASN A 113 25.34 18.00 -20.69
C ASN A 113 25.25 16.77 -19.76
N ASN A 114 25.19 15.54 -20.29
CA ASN A 114 25.28 14.33 -19.47
C ASN A 114 26.61 14.23 -18.72
N ARG A 115 27.67 14.94 -19.17
CA ARG A 115 28.97 14.99 -18.48
C ARG A 115 28.85 15.47 -17.04
N LYS A 116 27.89 16.35 -16.75
CA LYS A 116 27.58 16.81 -15.41
C LYS A 116 27.22 15.68 -14.45
N GLN A 117 26.52 14.66 -14.92
CA GLN A 117 26.15 13.49 -14.12
C GLN A 117 27.38 12.68 -13.65
N ALA A 118 28.47 12.67 -14.43
CA ALA A 118 29.72 11.99 -14.08
C ALA A 118 30.59 12.75 -13.05
N MET A 119 30.12 13.88 -12.53
CA MET A 119 30.81 14.58 -11.44
C MET A 119 30.53 13.90 -10.11
N VAL A 120 31.59 13.58 -9.35
CA VAL A 120 31.51 12.89 -8.05
C VAL A 120 32.26 13.68 -6.97
N PRO A 121 31.92 13.51 -5.67
CA PRO A 121 32.65 14.17 -4.58
C PRO A 121 34.15 13.85 -4.58
N VAL A 122 34.98 14.85 -4.25
CA VAL A 122 36.44 14.70 -4.10
C VAL A 122 36.79 14.10 -2.73
N HIS A 123 36.19 14.61 -1.68
CA HIS A 123 36.45 14.18 -0.30
C HIS A 123 35.32 13.32 0.27
N GLY A 124 34.09 13.54 -0.22
CA GLY A 124 32.95 12.73 0.11
C GLY A 124 32.97 11.35 -0.57
N ARG A 125 31.84 10.66 -0.53
CA ARG A 125 31.69 9.32 -1.08
C ARG A 125 30.67 9.34 -2.21
N LYS A 126 30.98 8.68 -3.32
CA LYS A 126 30.04 8.37 -4.39
C LYS A 126 29.04 7.31 -3.91
N VAL A 127 27.74 7.54 -4.11
CA VAL A 127 26.68 6.56 -3.93
C VAL A 127 26.34 5.98 -5.30
N VAL A 128 26.55 4.67 -5.47
CA VAL A 128 26.47 4.02 -6.78
C VAL A 128 25.00 3.90 -7.21
N ASN A 129 24.74 4.29 -8.47
CA ASN A 129 23.46 4.04 -9.14
C ASN A 129 23.63 2.95 -10.20
N ARG A 130 23.03 1.76 -9.98
CA ARG A 130 23.06 0.64 -10.95
C ARG A 130 21.84 0.62 -11.87
N HIS A 131 20.85 1.45 -11.58
CA HIS A 131 19.53 1.44 -12.22
C HIS A 131 19.26 2.66 -13.09
N GLY A 132 20.21 3.62 -13.11
CA GLY A 132 20.10 4.87 -13.86
C GLY A 132 21.46 5.46 -14.24
N THR A 133 21.47 6.74 -14.60
CA THR A 133 22.66 7.43 -15.12
C THR A 133 23.35 8.33 -14.09
N ALA A 134 22.62 8.85 -13.10
CA ALA A 134 23.17 9.81 -12.14
C ALA A 134 23.62 9.11 -10.85
N PRO A 135 24.92 9.05 -10.55
CA PRO A 135 25.37 8.61 -9.24
C PRO A 135 24.95 9.64 -8.18
N GLY A 136 24.62 9.13 -7.00
CA GLY A 136 24.39 9.94 -5.81
C GLY A 136 25.72 10.37 -5.17
N ALA A 137 25.61 11.07 -4.06
CA ALA A 137 26.72 11.56 -3.28
C ALA A 137 26.44 11.43 -1.78
N TRP A 138 27.49 11.22 -1.02
CA TRP A 138 27.49 11.30 0.45
C TRP A 138 28.54 12.30 0.87
N PHE A 139 28.13 13.33 1.59
CA PHE A 139 29.00 14.33 2.20
C PHE A 139 28.96 14.22 3.72
N GLU A 140 30.08 14.56 4.34
CA GLU A 140 30.18 14.58 5.79
C GLU A 140 31.06 15.75 6.25
N GLN A 141 30.58 16.48 7.23
CA GLN A 141 31.31 17.56 7.89
C GLN A 141 30.87 17.69 9.33
N ASP A 142 31.82 17.74 10.27
CA ASP A 142 31.59 17.92 11.70
C ASP A 142 30.58 16.92 12.31
N GLY A 143 30.63 15.64 11.85
CA GLY A 143 29.75 14.57 12.27
C GLY A 143 28.34 14.62 11.68
N ARG A 144 28.05 15.59 10.82
CA ARG A 144 26.77 15.74 10.11
C ARG A 144 26.88 15.27 8.67
N CYS A 145 25.86 14.61 8.18
CA CYS A 145 25.88 13.95 6.87
C CYS A 145 24.83 14.50 5.94
N ALA A 146 25.12 14.46 4.64
CA ALA A 146 24.13 14.61 3.58
C ALA A 146 24.25 13.48 2.58
N VAL A 147 23.14 12.86 2.22
CA VAL A 147 23.06 11.85 1.15
C VAL A 147 22.14 12.33 0.06
N LEU A 148 22.61 12.21 -1.19
CA LEU A 148 21.89 12.68 -2.37
C LEU A 148 21.57 11.49 -3.27
N MET A 149 20.30 11.39 -3.66
CA MET A 149 19.76 10.36 -4.57
C MET A 149 18.93 10.99 -5.68
N PRO A 150 18.75 10.33 -6.83
CA PRO A 150 17.97 10.86 -7.95
C PRO A 150 16.48 11.01 -7.59
N GLY A 151 15.77 11.84 -8.38
CA GLY A 151 14.32 12.04 -8.27
C GLY A 151 13.49 10.86 -8.77
N VAL A 152 14.03 10.06 -9.68
CA VAL A 152 13.33 8.91 -10.28
C VAL A 152 13.09 7.83 -9.23
N PRO A 153 11.80 7.48 -8.91
CA PRO A 153 11.50 6.65 -7.73
C PRO A 153 12.15 5.27 -7.71
N HIS A 154 12.21 4.56 -8.84
CA HIS A 154 12.81 3.23 -8.88
C HIS A 154 14.33 3.25 -8.67
N GLU A 155 15.03 4.28 -9.20
CA GLU A 155 16.46 4.48 -8.99
C GLU A 155 16.76 4.81 -7.53
N MET A 156 16.02 5.77 -6.97
CA MET A 156 16.18 6.22 -5.58
C MET A 156 15.98 5.07 -4.60
N LYS A 157 14.92 4.28 -4.78
CA LYS A 157 14.62 3.12 -3.91
C LYS A 157 15.71 2.06 -3.97
N ALA A 158 16.20 1.73 -5.17
CA ALA A 158 17.28 0.77 -5.34
C ALA A 158 18.58 1.26 -4.67
N MET A 159 18.97 2.52 -4.91
CA MET A 159 20.14 3.13 -4.28
C MET A 159 20.01 3.19 -2.74
N TRP A 160 18.82 3.46 -2.23
CA TRP A 160 18.57 3.41 -0.79
C TRP A 160 18.87 2.02 -0.23
N GLN A 161 18.30 0.97 -0.82
CA GLN A 161 18.45 -0.39 -0.31
C GLN A 161 19.88 -0.93 -0.47
N GLU A 162 20.51 -0.66 -1.62
CA GLU A 162 21.80 -1.24 -1.96
C GLU A 162 22.99 -0.51 -1.34
N GLU A 163 22.90 0.81 -1.16
CA GLU A 163 24.04 1.66 -0.79
C GLU A 163 23.81 2.44 0.52
N VAL A 164 22.69 3.16 0.64
CA VAL A 164 22.49 4.13 1.74
C VAL A 164 22.09 3.44 3.05
N ARG A 165 21.11 2.53 2.98
CA ARG A 165 20.61 1.79 4.16
C ARG A 165 21.73 1.02 4.87
N PRO A 166 22.60 0.24 4.17
CA PRO A 166 23.73 -0.44 4.83
C PRO A 166 24.71 0.52 5.50
N LEU A 167 24.96 1.69 4.91
CA LEU A 167 25.85 2.71 5.50
C LEU A 167 25.28 3.28 6.81
N LEU A 168 23.97 3.56 6.81
CA LEU A 168 23.30 4.07 8.01
C LEU A 168 23.25 3.02 9.12
N LEU A 169 22.98 1.76 8.80
CA LEU A 169 23.02 0.65 9.76
C LEU A 169 24.38 0.49 10.40
N ALA A 170 25.46 0.54 9.62
CA ALA A 170 26.83 0.43 10.12
C ALA A 170 27.21 1.55 11.12
N ARG A 171 26.54 2.70 11.03
CA ARG A 171 26.77 3.85 11.95
C ARG A 171 26.02 3.75 13.27
N GLN A 172 24.96 2.95 13.35
CA GLN A 172 24.07 2.95 14.53
C GLN A 172 24.58 2.08 15.68
N ASN A 173 25.57 1.22 15.50
CA ASN A 173 26.08 0.27 16.50
C ASN A 173 24.97 -0.57 17.19
N CYS A 174 23.83 -0.76 16.54
CA CYS A 174 22.71 -1.54 17.03
C CYS A 174 21.96 -2.18 15.85
N ALA A 175 21.36 -3.33 16.11
CA ALA A 175 20.42 -3.97 15.20
C ALA A 175 19.00 -3.43 15.44
N LEU A 176 18.25 -3.32 14.36
CA LEU A 176 16.84 -2.92 14.36
C LEU A 176 16.05 -3.97 13.62
N HIS A 177 14.98 -4.45 14.24
CA HIS A 177 14.00 -5.32 13.61
C HIS A 177 12.62 -4.68 13.67
N SER A 178 11.87 -4.80 12.59
CA SER A 178 10.47 -4.32 12.52
C SER A 178 9.56 -5.42 12.07
N LEU A 179 8.42 -5.54 12.72
CA LEU A 179 7.32 -6.44 12.38
C LEU A 179 6.07 -5.59 12.16
N THR A 180 5.32 -5.85 11.10
CA THR A 180 4.09 -5.11 10.79
C THR A 180 2.88 -6.03 10.87
N LEU A 181 2.02 -5.83 11.85
CA LEU A 181 0.73 -6.52 11.94
C LEU A 181 -0.29 -5.83 11.04
N ARG A 182 -1.09 -6.62 10.34
CA ARG A 182 -2.22 -6.18 9.54
C ARG A 182 -3.50 -6.41 10.31
N VAL A 183 -4.29 -5.34 10.52
CA VAL A 183 -5.45 -5.34 11.39
C VAL A 183 -6.69 -4.83 10.66
N LEU A 184 -7.77 -5.60 10.69
CA LEU A 184 -9.08 -5.14 10.20
C LEU A 184 -9.72 -4.19 11.21
N GLY A 185 -10.28 -3.10 10.74
CA GLY A 185 -11.00 -2.15 11.57
C GLY A 185 -10.62 -0.68 11.32
N GLY A 186 -11.23 0.19 12.11
CA GLY A 186 -11.02 1.64 12.06
C GLY A 186 -10.03 2.11 13.13
N GLU A 187 -9.31 3.19 12.82
CA GLU A 187 -8.23 3.78 13.62
C GLU A 187 -8.62 4.04 15.07
N SER A 188 -9.72 4.77 15.28
CA SER A 188 -10.12 5.23 16.60
C SER A 188 -10.42 4.07 17.57
N ASN A 189 -11.08 3.00 17.07
CA ASN A 189 -11.38 1.84 17.90
C ASN A 189 -10.10 1.03 18.18
N LEU A 190 -9.23 0.89 17.18
CA LEU A 190 -7.97 0.19 17.33
C LEU A 190 -7.05 0.92 18.32
N GLU A 191 -6.87 2.23 18.16
CA GLU A 191 -6.06 3.05 19.06
C GLU A 191 -6.53 2.94 20.51
N TYR A 192 -7.85 3.01 20.73
CA TYR A 192 -8.41 2.87 22.06
C TYR A 192 -8.08 1.53 22.72
N GLN A 193 -8.12 0.42 21.95
CA GLN A 193 -7.86 -0.91 22.47
C GLN A 193 -6.37 -1.15 22.80
N VAL A 194 -5.45 -0.53 22.04
CA VAL A 194 -4.01 -0.81 22.18
C VAL A 194 -3.19 0.36 22.71
N ARG A 195 -3.83 1.42 23.20
CA ARG A 195 -3.22 2.68 23.64
C ARG A 195 -1.99 2.47 24.51
N ASP A 196 -2.11 1.63 25.55
CA ASP A 196 -1.03 1.38 26.49
C ASP A 196 0.20 0.72 25.84
N LEU A 197 -0.01 0.03 24.72
CA LEU A 197 1.08 -0.58 23.96
C LEU A 197 1.77 0.40 23.00
N LEU A 198 1.18 1.57 22.72
CA LEU A 198 1.79 2.58 21.85
C LEU A 198 2.81 3.45 22.60
N GLU A 199 2.74 3.51 23.92
CA GLU A 199 3.63 4.36 24.74
C GLU A 199 4.98 3.70 25.09
N ASN A 200 5.19 2.44 24.70
CA ASN A 200 6.39 1.68 25.04
C ASN A 200 7.63 2.23 24.32
N ALA A 201 8.75 2.39 25.05
CA ALA A 201 9.97 2.99 24.52
C ALA A 201 10.78 2.03 23.61
N ASN A 202 10.76 0.71 23.90
CA ASN A 202 11.43 -0.31 23.09
C ASN A 202 10.91 -1.71 23.44
N PRO A 203 10.28 -2.45 22.54
CA PRO A 203 9.93 -2.07 21.16
C PRO A 203 8.94 -0.90 21.11
N THR A 204 9.06 -0.01 20.12
CA THR A 204 8.06 0.99 19.82
C THR A 204 6.96 0.39 18.98
N ALA A 205 5.73 0.94 19.07
CA ALA A 205 4.62 0.57 18.18
C ALA A 205 3.94 1.83 17.64
N ALA A 206 3.52 1.79 16.37
CA ALA A 206 2.79 2.89 15.72
C ALA A 206 1.69 2.35 14.82
N ILE A 207 0.54 3.06 14.79
CA ILE A 207 -0.61 2.72 13.95
C ILE A 207 -0.59 3.58 12.70
N TYR A 208 -0.85 2.95 11.55
CA TYR A 208 -1.04 3.60 10.25
C TYR A 208 -2.31 3.06 9.63
N CYS A 209 -3.23 3.96 9.26
CA CYS A 209 -4.54 3.54 8.76
C CYS A 209 -4.69 3.73 7.26
N LYS A 210 -5.38 2.78 6.66
CA LYS A 210 -5.82 2.75 5.27
C LYS A 210 -7.34 2.58 5.21
N THR A 211 -7.90 2.58 4.02
CA THR A 211 -9.34 2.36 3.84
C THR A 211 -9.73 0.95 4.29
N GLY A 212 -10.36 0.84 5.47
CA GLY A 212 -10.90 -0.41 6.00
C GLY A 212 -9.92 -1.33 6.73
N GLU A 213 -8.67 -0.94 6.87
CA GLU A 213 -7.65 -1.67 7.63
C GLU A 213 -6.63 -0.73 8.26
N CYS A 214 -5.91 -1.22 9.25
CA CYS A 214 -4.77 -0.55 9.86
C CYS A 214 -3.53 -1.43 9.84
N GLU A 215 -2.38 -0.79 9.94
CA GLU A 215 -1.07 -1.42 10.15
C GLU A 215 -0.59 -1.05 11.55
N ILE A 216 -0.11 -2.01 12.32
CA ILE A 216 0.64 -1.75 13.55
C ILE A 216 2.08 -2.14 13.30
N ARG A 217 2.97 -1.15 13.20
CA ARG A 217 4.40 -1.39 13.07
C ARG A 217 5.04 -1.43 14.43
N ILE A 218 5.66 -2.54 14.76
CA ILE A 218 6.44 -2.78 15.98
C ILE A 218 7.91 -2.75 15.60
N THR A 219 8.73 -1.93 16.26
CA THR A 219 10.17 -1.83 15.96
C THR A 219 10.97 -1.96 17.26
N ALA A 220 11.87 -2.92 17.31
CA ALA A 220 12.79 -3.14 18.42
C ALA A 220 14.23 -2.76 18.04
N ARG A 221 14.95 -2.25 19.03
CA ARG A 221 16.39 -2.00 18.95
C ARG A 221 17.11 -2.92 19.95
N ALA A 222 18.16 -3.63 19.49
CA ALA A 222 18.97 -4.52 20.31
C ALA A 222 20.42 -4.56 19.83
N LYS A 223 21.27 -5.35 20.47
CA LYS A 223 22.66 -5.55 20.06
C LYS A 223 22.78 -6.40 18.79
N THR A 224 21.88 -7.35 18.62
CA THR A 224 21.84 -8.27 17.48
C THR A 224 20.46 -8.27 16.82
N ASP A 225 20.38 -8.65 15.55
CA ASP A 225 19.11 -8.76 14.81
C ASP A 225 18.18 -9.82 15.43
N THR A 226 18.72 -10.97 15.82
CA THR A 226 17.97 -12.04 16.48
C THR A 226 17.35 -11.59 17.82
N GLU A 227 18.08 -10.79 18.59
CA GLU A 227 17.56 -10.22 19.84
C GLU A 227 16.43 -9.22 19.56
N ALA A 228 16.61 -8.33 18.57
CA ALA A 228 15.59 -7.38 18.14
C ALA A 228 14.33 -8.08 17.61
N GLU A 229 14.50 -9.12 16.79
CA GLU A 229 13.39 -9.95 16.31
C GLU A 229 12.62 -10.61 17.45
N THR A 230 13.34 -11.21 18.38
CA THR A 230 12.74 -11.85 19.57
C THR A 230 11.91 -10.85 20.38
N MET A 231 12.42 -9.63 20.56
CA MET A 231 11.70 -8.55 21.24
C MET A 231 10.44 -8.13 20.48
N CYS A 232 10.50 -7.98 19.14
CA CYS A 232 9.34 -7.66 18.31
C CYS A 232 8.26 -8.73 18.42
N ARG A 233 8.62 -10.01 18.27
CA ARG A 233 7.68 -11.14 18.34
C ARG A 233 7.03 -11.26 19.72
N ALA A 234 7.81 -11.10 20.80
CA ALA A 234 7.28 -11.10 22.15
C ALA A 234 6.31 -9.93 22.39
N TYR A 235 6.58 -8.79 21.76
CA TYR A 235 5.70 -7.62 21.88
C TYR A 235 4.47 -7.74 21.01
N ALA A 236 4.59 -8.28 19.78
CA ALA A 236 3.48 -8.56 18.88
C ALA A 236 2.44 -9.49 19.50
N LYS A 237 2.89 -10.46 20.32
CA LYS A 237 1.98 -11.36 21.04
C LYS A 237 0.94 -10.59 21.87
N LYS A 238 1.30 -9.47 22.50
CA LYS A 238 0.35 -8.66 23.27
C LYS A 238 -0.78 -8.09 22.39
N PHE A 239 -0.47 -7.71 21.16
CA PHE A 239 -1.46 -7.24 20.20
C PHE A 239 -2.36 -8.38 19.72
N TYR A 240 -1.81 -9.57 19.48
CA TYR A 240 -2.62 -10.76 19.16
C TYR A 240 -3.57 -11.12 20.30
N ASP A 241 -3.09 -11.06 21.55
CA ASP A 241 -3.90 -11.37 22.73
C ASP A 241 -5.07 -10.39 22.92
N LEU A 242 -4.91 -9.10 22.53
CA LEU A 242 -5.94 -8.09 22.62
C LEU A 242 -6.89 -8.06 21.41
N LEU A 243 -6.35 -8.20 20.21
CA LEU A 243 -7.09 -7.94 18.97
C LEU A 243 -7.64 -9.23 18.32
N GLY A 244 -7.09 -10.40 18.70
CA GLY A 244 -7.55 -11.70 18.22
C GLY A 244 -7.65 -11.77 16.70
N ASP A 245 -8.80 -12.18 16.21
CA ASP A 245 -9.09 -12.36 14.78
C ASP A 245 -9.09 -11.07 13.94
N ALA A 246 -9.03 -9.89 14.58
CA ALA A 246 -8.87 -8.64 13.84
C ALA A 246 -7.46 -8.54 13.21
N VAL A 247 -6.44 -9.14 13.83
CA VAL A 247 -5.12 -9.31 13.20
C VAL A 247 -5.22 -10.42 12.17
N TYR A 248 -5.14 -10.07 10.89
CA TYR A 248 -5.34 -11.06 9.84
C TYR A 248 -4.04 -11.61 9.24
N ASP A 249 -2.92 -10.87 9.33
CA ASP A 249 -1.60 -11.32 8.85
C ASP A 249 -0.47 -10.43 9.39
N GLU A 250 0.77 -10.79 9.09
CA GLU A 250 1.97 -10.01 9.39
C GLU A 250 2.88 -9.88 8.15
N ASP A 251 3.56 -8.72 8.04
CA ASP A 251 4.57 -8.39 7.01
C ASP A 251 4.13 -8.59 5.55
N VAL A 252 2.81 -8.55 5.28
CA VAL A 252 2.24 -8.60 3.93
C VAL A 252 1.90 -7.21 3.41
N ALA A 253 1.83 -7.05 2.08
CA ALA A 253 1.53 -5.77 1.45
C ALA A 253 0.07 -5.32 1.68
N GLY A 254 -0.87 -6.27 1.77
CA GLY A 254 -2.29 -6.00 1.97
C GLY A 254 -3.15 -7.26 2.05
N LEU A 255 -4.44 -7.05 2.23
CA LEU A 255 -5.43 -8.13 2.40
C LEU A 255 -5.50 -9.06 1.19
N GLU A 256 -5.34 -8.54 -0.03
CA GLU A 256 -5.31 -9.33 -1.26
C GLU A 256 -4.19 -10.37 -1.26
N GLU A 257 -3.02 -10.04 -0.72
CA GLU A 257 -1.89 -10.97 -0.61
C GLU A 257 -2.22 -12.11 0.35
N THR A 258 -2.78 -11.79 1.52
CA THR A 258 -3.25 -12.80 2.48
C THR A 258 -4.33 -13.71 1.89
N VAL A 259 -5.27 -13.14 1.12
CA VAL A 259 -6.31 -13.91 0.43
C VAL A 259 -5.68 -14.91 -0.54
N VAL A 260 -4.83 -14.44 -1.46
CA VAL A 260 -4.18 -15.29 -2.48
C VAL A 260 -3.34 -16.38 -1.82
N HIS A 261 -2.48 -16.04 -0.87
CA HIS A 261 -1.65 -17.03 -0.18
C HIS A 261 -2.47 -18.04 0.64
N THR A 262 -3.60 -17.61 1.23
CA THR A 262 -4.49 -18.54 1.95
C THR A 262 -5.18 -19.51 1.01
N LEU A 263 -5.64 -19.04 -0.15
CA LEU A 263 -6.23 -19.88 -1.18
C LEU A 263 -5.22 -20.88 -1.73
N GLN A 264 -4.00 -20.45 -2.06
CA GLN A 264 -2.91 -21.33 -2.53
C GLN A 264 -2.61 -22.42 -1.51
N ARG A 265 -2.40 -22.06 -0.25
CA ARG A 265 -2.11 -23.04 0.82
C ARG A 265 -3.21 -24.08 1.01
N LYS A 266 -4.47 -23.72 0.73
CA LYS A 266 -5.62 -24.62 0.88
C LYS A 266 -6.03 -25.32 -0.42
N GLY A 267 -5.40 -24.99 -1.54
CA GLY A 267 -5.78 -25.51 -2.85
C GLY A 267 -7.20 -25.08 -3.27
N LEU A 268 -7.62 -23.85 -2.89
CA LEU A 268 -8.94 -23.31 -3.16
C LEU A 268 -8.88 -22.28 -4.27
N THR A 269 -9.96 -22.20 -5.04
CA THR A 269 -10.13 -21.22 -6.13
C THR A 269 -11.21 -20.21 -5.81
N LEU A 270 -11.08 -18.99 -6.36
CA LEU A 270 -11.97 -17.86 -6.15
C LEU A 270 -12.49 -17.30 -7.48
N ALA A 271 -13.77 -16.94 -7.52
CA ALA A 271 -14.35 -16.13 -8.58
C ALA A 271 -15.11 -14.94 -8.01
N THR A 272 -15.20 -13.85 -8.79
CA THR A 272 -15.90 -12.63 -8.37
C THR A 272 -17.00 -12.23 -9.34
N ALA A 273 -18.12 -11.69 -8.81
CA ALA A 273 -19.15 -11.01 -9.58
C ALA A 273 -19.31 -9.57 -9.09
N GLU A 274 -18.81 -8.62 -9.87
CA GLU A 274 -18.68 -7.22 -9.49
C GLU A 274 -19.67 -6.32 -10.22
N SER A 275 -20.46 -5.56 -9.47
CA SER A 275 -21.31 -4.50 -10.01
C SER A 275 -20.67 -3.13 -9.75
N CYS A 276 -20.96 -2.45 -8.65
CA CYS A 276 -20.48 -1.09 -8.38
C CYS A 276 -18.94 -0.99 -8.24
N THR A 277 -18.24 -2.06 -7.91
CA THR A 277 -16.78 -2.11 -7.84
C THR A 277 -16.11 -2.18 -9.22
N GLY A 278 -16.79 -2.76 -10.22
CA GLY A 278 -16.41 -2.69 -11.63
C GLY A 278 -15.04 -3.28 -11.98
N GLY A 279 -14.68 -4.41 -11.36
CA GLY A 279 -13.39 -5.09 -11.55
C GLY A 279 -12.31 -4.74 -10.53
N MET A 280 -12.62 -3.93 -9.51
CA MET A 280 -11.63 -3.50 -8.51
C MET A 280 -11.14 -4.66 -7.63
N ILE A 281 -12.01 -5.63 -7.32
CA ILE A 281 -11.62 -6.81 -6.54
C ILE A 281 -10.69 -7.70 -7.38
N ALA A 282 -11.08 -7.98 -8.61
CA ALA A 282 -10.26 -8.74 -9.56
C ALA A 282 -8.90 -8.07 -9.79
N GLN A 283 -8.87 -6.74 -9.96
CA GLN A 283 -7.63 -5.96 -10.11
C GLN A 283 -6.73 -6.08 -8.88
N ARG A 284 -7.26 -5.99 -7.66
CA ARG A 284 -6.47 -6.15 -6.43
C ARG A 284 -5.88 -7.55 -6.31
N ILE A 285 -6.67 -8.60 -6.57
CA ILE A 285 -6.20 -9.99 -6.55
C ILE A 285 -5.08 -10.21 -7.58
N THR A 286 -5.27 -9.72 -8.80
CA THR A 286 -4.29 -9.91 -9.89
C THR A 286 -3.01 -9.08 -9.75
N ASN A 287 -2.94 -8.12 -8.82
CA ASN A 287 -1.70 -7.45 -8.44
C ASN A 287 -0.74 -8.37 -7.66
N VAL A 288 -1.25 -9.47 -7.10
CA VAL A 288 -0.44 -10.43 -6.34
C VAL A 288 0.19 -11.44 -7.29
N SER A 289 1.50 -11.64 -7.19
CA SER A 289 2.21 -12.66 -7.96
C SER A 289 1.68 -14.06 -7.61
N GLY A 290 1.45 -14.89 -8.63
CA GLY A 290 0.87 -16.23 -8.44
C GLY A 290 -0.66 -16.28 -8.32
N ALA A 291 -1.35 -15.14 -8.41
CA ALA A 291 -2.81 -15.09 -8.35
C ALA A 291 -3.52 -15.95 -9.40
N SER A 292 -2.89 -16.23 -10.55
CA SER A 292 -3.45 -17.10 -11.60
C SER A 292 -3.68 -18.54 -11.18
N GLU A 293 -3.06 -19.00 -10.11
CA GLU A 293 -3.26 -20.35 -9.55
C GLU A 293 -4.61 -20.48 -8.84
N VAL A 294 -5.17 -19.37 -8.34
CA VAL A 294 -6.34 -19.35 -7.47
C VAL A 294 -7.50 -18.51 -8.02
N PHE A 295 -7.26 -17.66 -9.03
CA PHE A 295 -8.25 -16.73 -9.56
C PHE A 295 -8.33 -16.83 -11.09
N GLY A 296 -9.30 -17.58 -11.58
CA GLY A 296 -9.48 -17.78 -13.03
C GLY A 296 -10.50 -16.85 -13.67
N TYR A 297 -11.53 -16.41 -12.93
CA TYR A 297 -12.65 -15.65 -13.48
C TYR A 297 -13.06 -14.48 -12.57
N GLY A 298 -13.19 -13.30 -13.18
CA GLY A 298 -13.81 -12.10 -12.61
C GLY A 298 -14.91 -11.59 -13.54
N PHE A 299 -16.17 -11.65 -13.11
CA PHE A 299 -17.33 -11.21 -13.87
C PHE A 299 -17.68 -9.77 -13.52
N VAL A 300 -17.54 -8.84 -14.47
CA VAL A 300 -18.07 -7.47 -14.31
C VAL A 300 -19.53 -7.47 -14.75
N THR A 301 -20.44 -7.61 -13.79
CA THR A 301 -21.88 -7.71 -14.00
C THR A 301 -22.58 -6.37 -13.73
N TYR A 302 -22.15 -5.32 -14.45
CA TYR A 302 -22.59 -3.95 -14.16
C TYR A 302 -24.07 -3.72 -14.50
N TRP A 303 -24.54 -4.29 -15.62
CA TRP A 303 -25.93 -4.27 -16.02
C TRP A 303 -26.72 -5.45 -15.43
N GLU A 304 -28.03 -5.27 -15.26
CA GLU A 304 -28.94 -6.34 -14.81
C GLU A 304 -28.90 -7.56 -15.72
N GLN A 305 -28.94 -7.35 -17.02
CA GLN A 305 -28.83 -8.40 -18.02
C GLN A 305 -27.49 -9.18 -17.92
N ALA A 306 -26.41 -8.51 -17.54
CA ALA A 306 -25.13 -9.18 -17.34
C ALA A 306 -25.14 -10.08 -16.10
N LYS A 307 -25.86 -9.69 -15.03
CA LYS A 307 -26.06 -10.54 -13.85
C LYS A 307 -26.79 -11.83 -14.20
N ALA A 308 -27.88 -11.73 -14.97
CA ALA A 308 -28.61 -12.89 -15.43
C ALA A 308 -27.78 -13.76 -16.39
N LYS A 309 -27.15 -13.15 -17.39
CA LYS A 309 -26.45 -13.88 -18.45
C LYS A 309 -25.15 -14.54 -18.00
N LEU A 310 -24.35 -13.87 -17.16
CA LEU A 310 -23.01 -14.32 -16.83
C LEU A 310 -22.95 -15.16 -15.55
N VAL A 311 -23.78 -14.86 -14.57
CA VAL A 311 -23.78 -15.53 -13.28
C VAL A 311 -25.18 -16.04 -12.86
N GLY A 312 -26.11 -16.12 -13.79
CA GLY A 312 -27.37 -16.83 -13.60
C GLY A 312 -28.34 -16.26 -12.56
N VAL A 313 -28.25 -14.93 -12.28
CA VAL A 313 -29.24 -14.26 -11.41
C VAL A 313 -30.61 -14.29 -12.09
N ASP A 314 -31.62 -14.69 -11.36
CA ASP A 314 -33.00 -14.74 -11.88
C ASP A 314 -33.52 -13.31 -12.13
N PRO A 315 -33.96 -12.97 -13.35
CA PRO A 315 -34.54 -11.66 -13.64
C PRO A 315 -35.76 -11.33 -12.75
N ALA A 316 -36.57 -12.32 -12.37
CA ALA A 316 -37.70 -12.13 -11.46
C ALA A 316 -37.26 -11.68 -10.06
N VAL A 317 -36.11 -12.15 -9.56
CA VAL A 317 -35.54 -11.73 -8.30
C VAL A 317 -35.05 -10.27 -8.38
N ILE A 318 -34.48 -9.86 -9.53
CA ILE A 318 -34.08 -8.46 -9.74
C ILE A 318 -35.33 -7.55 -9.75
N GLU A 319 -36.38 -7.95 -10.46
CA GLU A 319 -37.63 -7.18 -10.53
C GLU A 319 -38.31 -7.06 -9.17
N GLN A 320 -38.38 -8.14 -8.39
CA GLN A 320 -39.04 -8.19 -7.10
C GLN A 320 -38.29 -7.42 -6.00
N TYR A 321 -36.96 -7.58 -5.90
CA TYR A 321 -36.15 -7.08 -4.78
C TYR A 321 -35.27 -5.88 -5.13
N ASN A 322 -35.21 -5.47 -6.39
CA ASN A 322 -34.24 -4.53 -6.94
C ASN A 322 -32.83 -5.14 -7.11
N VAL A 323 -32.08 -4.57 -8.06
CA VAL A 323 -30.71 -4.99 -8.38
C VAL A 323 -29.71 -4.84 -7.21
N VAL A 324 -30.00 -3.92 -6.25
CA VAL A 324 -29.24 -3.72 -5.02
C VAL A 324 -30.02 -4.32 -3.85
N SER A 325 -29.85 -5.60 -3.63
CA SER A 325 -30.55 -6.35 -2.58
C SER A 325 -29.77 -7.58 -2.13
N ALA A 326 -30.10 -8.10 -0.95
CA ALA A 326 -29.49 -9.31 -0.41
C ALA A 326 -29.75 -10.55 -1.27
N PRO A 327 -31.00 -10.80 -1.78
CA PRO A 327 -31.25 -11.89 -2.70
C PRO A 327 -30.39 -11.87 -3.97
N VAL A 328 -30.22 -10.70 -4.59
CA VAL A 328 -29.38 -10.55 -5.78
C VAL A 328 -27.90 -10.80 -5.44
N ALA A 329 -27.40 -10.29 -4.33
CA ALA A 329 -26.04 -10.55 -3.89
C ALA A 329 -25.79 -12.04 -3.65
N ALA A 330 -26.73 -12.75 -3.01
CA ALA A 330 -26.64 -14.20 -2.80
C ALA A 330 -26.55 -14.97 -4.11
N GLN A 331 -27.48 -14.69 -5.06
CA GLN A 331 -27.47 -15.35 -6.35
C GLN A 331 -26.22 -15.02 -7.19
N MET A 332 -25.72 -13.77 -7.15
CA MET A 332 -24.49 -13.38 -7.81
C MET A 332 -23.28 -14.16 -7.28
N ALA A 333 -23.16 -14.33 -5.95
CA ALA A 333 -22.03 -15.03 -5.34
C ALA A 333 -22.05 -16.53 -5.72
N LEU A 334 -23.20 -17.18 -5.55
CA LEU A 334 -23.38 -18.58 -5.91
C LEU A 334 -23.13 -18.80 -7.42
N GLY A 335 -23.72 -17.94 -8.23
CA GLY A 335 -23.58 -17.99 -9.68
C GLY A 335 -22.15 -17.76 -10.17
N ALA A 336 -21.39 -16.87 -9.52
CA ALA A 336 -19.97 -16.68 -9.84
C ALA A 336 -19.16 -17.95 -9.58
N ALA A 337 -19.34 -18.60 -8.42
CA ALA A 337 -18.70 -19.89 -8.13
C ALA A 337 -19.06 -20.96 -9.15
N GLN A 338 -20.34 -21.12 -9.46
CA GLN A 338 -20.84 -22.12 -10.40
C GLN A 338 -20.35 -21.87 -11.83
N ALA A 339 -20.45 -20.63 -12.33
CA ALA A 339 -20.05 -20.29 -13.69
C ALA A 339 -18.54 -20.44 -13.93
N ALA A 340 -17.75 -20.24 -12.89
CA ALA A 340 -16.29 -20.38 -12.92
C ALA A 340 -15.80 -21.80 -12.58
N GLY A 341 -16.64 -22.65 -11.98
CA GLY A 341 -16.19 -23.89 -11.35
C GLY A 341 -15.24 -23.65 -10.16
N ALA A 342 -15.42 -22.53 -9.46
CA ALA A 342 -14.57 -22.11 -8.34
C ALA A 342 -15.16 -22.58 -7.00
N ASP A 343 -14.28 -22.80 -5.99
CA ASP A 343 -14.68 -23.20 -4.65
C ASP A 343 -15.38 -22.07 -3.88
N ILE A 344 -14.99 -20.83 -4.16
CA ILE A 344 -15.52 -19.63 -3.51
C ILE A 344 -16.02 -18.65 -4.56
N GLY A 345 -17.24 -18.15 -4.38
CA GLY A 345 -17.79 -17.04 -5.19
C GLY A 345 -18.04 -15.82 -4.31
N ILE A 346 -17.52 -14.67 -4.72
CA ILE A 346 -17.74 -13.39 -4.04
C ILE A 346 -18.52 -12.46 -4.96
N SER A 347 -19.51 -11.76 -4.39
CA SER A 347 -20.30 -10.78 -5.14
C SER A 347 -20.38 -9.44 -4.45
N VAL A 348 -20.57 -8.40 -5.26
CA VAL A 348 -20.84 -7.04 -4.80
C VAL A 348 -21.90 -6.39 -5.68
N THR A 349 -23.00 -5.89 -5.06
CA THR A 349 -23.99 -5.04 -5.70
C THR A 349 -24.32 -3.86 -4.79
N GLY A 350 -24.40 -2.63 -5.32
CA GLY A 350 -24.58 -1.46 -4.44
C GLY A 350 -24.75 -0.15 -5.17
N VAL A 351 -25.18 0.86 -4.42
CA VAL A 351 -25.36 2.24 -4.85
C VAL A 351 -24.13 3.07 -4.49
N ALA A 352 -23.20 3.20 -5.45
CA ALA A 352 -21.97 3.95 -5.23
C ALA A 352 -22.13 5.48 -5.36
N GLY A 353 -23.28 5.95 -5.87
CA GLY A 353 -23.54 7.38 -6.02
C GLY A 353 -22.78 8.06 -7.18
N PRO A 354 -22.88 9.42 -7.31
CA PRO A 354 -23.64 10.33 -6.44
C PRO A 354 -25.17 10.24 -6.60
N THR A 355 -25.66 9.57 -7.64
CA THR A 355 -27.08 9.36 -7.97
C THR A 355 -27.50 7.90 -7.79
N GLY A 356 -28.79 7.58 -7.93
CA GLY A 356 -29.33 6.22 -7.98
C GLY A 356 -29.73 5.62 -6.64
N GLY A 357 -29.69 6.38 -5.54
CA GLY A 357 -30.23 5.96 -4.24
C GLY A 357 -31.72 6.26 -4.11
N ASP A 358 -32.40 5.50 -3.25
CA ASP A 358 -33.79 5.71 -2.82
C ASP A 358 -33.87 5.72 -1.27
N ALA A 359 -35.07 5.84 -0.72
CA ALA A 359 -35.28 5.90 0.75
C ALA A 359 -34.90 4.58 1.46
N VAL A 360 -34.97 3.44 0.76
CA VAL A 360 -34.64 2.11 1.30
C VAL A 360 -33.17 1.79 1.08
N ARG A 361 -32.59 2.28 -0.02
CA ARG A 361 -31.23 2.04 -0.46
C ARG A 361 -30.52 3.37 -0.77
N PRO A 362 -30.22 4.18 0.24
CA PRO A 362 -29.50 5.42 0.04
C PRO A 362 -28.09 5.17 -0.56
N VAL A 363 -27.51 6.21 -1.16
CA VAL A 363 -26.12 6.17 -1.61
C VAL A 363 -25.21 5.69 -0.49
N GLY A 364 -24.38 4.71 -0.76
CA GLY A 364 -23.53 4.01 0.22
C GLY A 364 -24.03 2.64 0.63
N THR A 365 -25.25 2.25 0.24
CA THR A 365 -25.79 0.89 0.48
C THR A 365 -25.14 -0.09 -0.46
N VAL A 366 -24.51 -1.14 0.08
CA VAL A 366 -23.87 -2.22 -0.69
C VAL A 366 -24.27 -3.56 -0.06
N TYR A 367 -24.62 -4.53 -0.87
CA TYR A 367 -24.76 -5.91 -0.47
C TYR A 367 -23.62 -6.74 -1.06
N LEU A 368 -23.06 -7.59 -0.19
CA LEU A 368 -21.95 -8.50 -0.53
C LEU A 368 -22.44 -9.93 -0.31
N GLY A 369 -22.05 -10.82 -1.20
CA GLY A 369 -22.31 -12.26 -1.06
C GLY A 369 -21.01 -13.05 -1.07
N ALA A 370 -20.97 -14.14 -0.29
CA ALA A 370 -19.84 -15.05 -0.22
C ALA A 370 -20.30 -16.50 -0.18
N ALA A 371 -20.23 -17.18 -1.31
CA ALA A 371 -20.64 -18.56 -1.49
C ALA A 371 -19.44 -19.51 -1.32
N ARG A 372 -19.63 -20.62 -0.58
CA ARG A 372 -18.70 -21.76 -0.54
C ARG A 372 -19.44 -23.00 -0.05
N GLY A 373 -19.31 -24.10 -0.78
CA GLY A 373 -20.05 -25.34 -0.50
C GLY A 373 -21.56 -25.09 -0.51
N ASP A 374 -22.24 -25.55 0.53
CA ASP A 374 -23.71 -25.48 0.63
C ASP A 374 -24.23 -24.18 1.28
N THR A 375 -23.41 -23.17 1.46
CA THR A 375 -23.79 -21.95 2.17
C THR A 375 -23.32 -20.70 1.47
N VAL A 376 -24.24 -19.74 1.36
CA VAL A 376 -23.97 -18.36 0.95
C VAL A 376 -24.14 -17.45 2.16
N TYR A 377 -23.16 -16.64 2.48
CA TYR A 377 -23.26 -15.58 3.47
C TYR A 377 -23.47 -14.26 2.78
N VAL A 378 -24.42 -13.47 3.29
CA VAL A 378 -24.72 -12.13 2.76
C VAL A 378 -24.48 -11.11 3.86
N GLU A 379 -23.89 -9.98 3.48
CA GLU A 379 -23.62 -8.82 4.33
C GLU A 379 -24.20 -7.56 3.70
N LYS A 380 -24.68 -6.64 4.54
CA LYS A 380 -25.06 -5.29 4.17
C LYS A 380 -24.02 -4.31 4.72
N LEU A 381 -23.30 -3.67 3.85
CA LEU A 381 -22.37 -2.58 4.15
C LEU A 381 -23.06 -1.25 3.88
N PHE A 382 -22.96 -0.32 4.84
CA PHE A 382 -23.37 1.06 4.62
C PHE A 382 -22.19 2.02 4.82
N VAL A 383 -21.88 2.80 3.79
CA VAL A 383 -20.84 3.84 3.83
C VAL A 383 -21.55 5.20 3.88
N SER A 384 -21.56 5.82 5.05
CA SER A 384 -22.31 7.06 5.31
C SER A 384 -21.81 8.28 4.53
N ARG A 385 -20.51 8.31 4.15
CA ARG A 385 -19.93 9.37 3.32
C ARG A 385 -20.24 9.09 1.84
N PRO A 386 -20.99 9.97 1.16
CA PRO A 386 -21.43 9.76 -0.22
C PRO A 386 -20.31 10.05 -1.26
N ASP A 387 -19.16 9.44 -1.06
CA ASP A 387 -18.00 9.52 -1.96
C ASP A 387 -17.93 8.20 -2.76
N ARG A 388 -18.13 8.29 -4.07
CA ARG A 388 -18.14 7.13 -4.97
C ARG A 388 -16.84 6.32 -4.92
N ALA A 389 -15.69 6.97 -4.84
CA ALA A 389 -14.41 6.28 -4.78
C ALA A 389 -14.26 5.53 -3.45
N LEU A 390 -14.62 6.19 -2.34
CA LEU A 390 -14.61 5.59 -1.01
C LEU A 390 -15.58 4.41 -0.90
N ILE A 391 -16.82 4.54 -1.38
CA ILE A 391 -17.82 3.47 -1.34
C ILE A 391 -17.32 2.24 -2.08
N ARG A 392 -16.77 2.42 -3.29
CA ARG A 392 -16.21 1.33 -4.09
C ARG A 392 -15.00 0.68 -3.41
N ALA A 393 -14.10 1.48 -2.86
CA ALA A 393 -12.92 0.97 -2.16
C ALA A 393 -13.30 0.18 -0.88
N ARG A 394 -14.26 0.68 -0.10
CA ARG A 394 -14.78 -0.01 1.08
C ARG A 394 -15.49 -1.32 0.71
N ALA A 395 -16.30 -1.30 -0.33
CA ALA A 395 -16.99 -2.50 -0.82
C ALA A 395 -15.99 -3.58 -1.31
N ALA A 396 -14.94 -3.18 -2.02
CA ALA A 396 -13.88 -4.10 -2.44
C ALA A 396 -13.08 -4.66 -1.27
N GLN A 397 -12.78 -3.83 -0.26
CA GLN A 397 -12.11 -4.26 0.97
C GLN A 397 -12.94 -5.31 1.71
N GLU A 398 -14.23 -5.05 1.94
CA GLU A 398 -15.11 -5.96 2.66
C GLU A 398 -15.32 -7.28 1.91
N ALA A 399 -15.43 -7.22 0.58
CA ALA A 399 -15.49 -8.41 -0.26
C ALA A 399 -14.25 -9.32 -0.10
N LEU A 400 -13.05 -8.74 0.03
CA LEU A 400 -11.82 -9.49 0.31
C LEU A 400 -11.79 -10.05 1.75
N VAL A 401 -12.35 -9.33 2.73
CA VAL A 401 -12.53 -9.86 4.09
C VAL A 401 -13.42 -11.10 4.05
N LEU A 402 -14.55 -11.04 3.35
CA LEU A 402 -15.44 -12.19 3.18
C LEU A 402 -14.73 -13.35 2.47
N ALA A 403 -13.96 -13.08 1.42
CA ALA A 403 -13.16 -14.10 0.72
C ALA A 403 -12.17 -14.79 1.68
N LEU A 404 -11.43 -14.01 2.49
CA LEU A 404 -10.50 -14.53 3.48
C LEU A 404 -11.20 -15.40 4.51
N ARG A 405 -12.30 -14.92 5.10
CA ARG A 405 -13.06 -15.66 6.12
C ARG A 405 -13.60 -16.98 5.55
N ARG A 406 -14.14 -16.94 4.32
CA ARG A 406 -14.58 -18.17 3.65
C ARG A 406 -13.42 -19.13 3.35
N ALA A 407 -12.28 -18.62 2.89
CA ALA A 407 -11.09 -19.43 2.69
C ALA A 407 -10.58 -20.07 4.01
N GLN A 408 -10.76 -19.40 5.15
CA GLN A 408 -10.37 -19.88 6.48
C GLN A 408 -11.39 -20.81 7.14
N ASP A 409 -12.52 -21.11 6.51
CA ASP A 409 -13.67 -21.87 7.09
C ASP A 409 -14.31 -21.14 8.29
N LYS A 410 -14.18 -19.81 8.36
CA LYS A 410 -14.77 -18.99 9.42
C LYS A 410 -16.11 -18.42 8.96
N VAL A 411 -17.03 -18.29 9.90
CA VAL A 411 -18.28 -17.54 9.69
C VAL A 411 -17.93 -16.06 9.74
N PRO A 412 -18.21 -15.27 8.65
CA PRO A 412 -17.95 -13.84 8.69
C PRO A 412 -18.89 -13.14 9.68
N ALA A 413 -18.38 -12.14 10.40
CA ALA A 413 -19.18 -11.32 11.29
C ALA A 413 -20.23 -10.50 10.48
N ALA A 414 -21.30 -10.10 11.11
CA ALA A 414 -22.38 -9.28 10.52
C ALA A 414 -23.02 -9.85 9.23
N THR A 415 -22.88 -11.15 8.97
CA THR A 415 -23.50 -11.82 7.82
C THR A 415 -24.75 -12.62 8.20
N LYS A 416 -25.64 -12.81 7.22
CA LYS A 416 -26.78 -13.73 7.32
C LYS A 416 -26.57 -14.90 6.38
N PRO A 417 -26.67 -16.14 6.89
CA PRO A 417 -26.51 -17.33 6.05
C PRO A 417 -27.77 -17.62 5.24
N LEU A 418 -27.57 -18.18 4.04
CA LEU A 418 -28.61 -18.78 3.21
C LEU A 418 -28.04 -20.11 2.66
N ALA A 419 -28.84 -21.18 2.69
CA ALA A 419 -28.41 -22.42 2.05
C ALA A 419 -28.32 -22.20 0.51
N ALA A 420 -27.31 -22.79 -0.12
CA ALA A 420 -27.12 -22.64 -1.56
C ALA A 420 -28.33 -23.18 -2.35
N ALA A 421 -28.98 -24.27 -1.85
CA ALA A 421 -30.20 -24.81 -2.44
C ALA A 421 -31.37 -23.83 -2.39
N ASP A 422 -31.42 -22.96 -1.38
CA ASP A 422 -32.50 -22.03 -1.14
C ASP A 422 -32.32 -20.69 -1.88
N CYS A 423 -31.21 -20.50 -2.58
CA CYS A 423 -30.95 -19.27 -3.37
C CYS A 423 -31.93 -19.04 -4.51
N ARG A 424 -32.83 -20.01 -4.80
CA ARG A 424 -33.93 -19.88 -5.76
C ARG A 424 -35.30 -20.11 -5.12
N ASP A 425 -35.36 -20.34 -3.83
CA ASP A 425 -36.63 -20.46 -3.08
C ASP A 425 -37.16 -19.08 -2.72
N ALA A 426 -38.39 -18.78 -3.15
CA ALA A 426 -38.99 -17.47 -2.97
C ALA A 426 -39.20 -17.10 -1.49
N ALA A 427 -39.56 -18.08 -0.63
CA ALA A 427 -39.81 -17.82 0.78
C ALA A 427 -38.47 -17.55 1.53
N ALA A 428 -37.42 -18.31 1.20
CA ALA A 428 -36.08 -18.10 1.77
C ALA A 428 -35.48 -16.75 1.36
N LEU A 429 -35.64 -16.35 0.11
CA LEU A 429 -35.18 -15.05 -0.39
C LEU A 429 -35.95 -13.89 0.23
N GLU A 430 -37.28 -14.03 0.40
CA GLU A 430 -38.09 -13.04 1.13
C GLU A 430 -37.64 -12.89 2.58
N ALA A 431 -37.43 -14.01 3.29
CA ALA A 431 -36.93 -13.99 4.66
C ALA A 431 -35.56 -13.33 4.78
N LEU A 432 -34.64 -13.64 3.85
CA LEU A 432 -33.30 -12.99 3.78
C LEU A 432 -33.43 -11.48 3.57
N ASN A 433 -34.25 -11.05 2.60
CA ASN A 433 -34.45 -9.64 2.30
C ASN A 433 -35.06 -8.89 3.49
N ALA A 434 -36.11 -9.44 4.11
CA ALA A 434 -36.77 -8.86 5.26
C ALA A 434 -35.82 -8.69 6.46
N ALA A 435 -34.92 -9.65 6.68
CA ALA A 435 -33.94 -9.61 7.74
C ALA A 435 -32.94 -8.43 7.62
N PHE A 436 -32.67 -7.92 6.42
CA PHE A 436 -31.83 -6.74 6.19
C PHE A 436 -32.59 -5.42 6.09
N LEU A 437 -33.90 -5.46 5.84
CA LEU A 437 -34.73 -4.27 5.84
C LEU A 437 -35.16 -3.86 7.26
N ALA A 438 -35.12 -4.79 8.21
CA ALA A 438 -35.42 -4.53 9.63
C ALA A 438 -34.27 -3.87 10.40
N GLU A 439 -33.06 -3.84 9.82
CA GLU A 439 -31.83 -3.14 10.32
C GLU A 439 -31.77 -1.71 9.77
#